data_4bcbb614b27b404398c6215f05faff07
#
_entry.id   4bcbb614b27b404398c6215f05faff07
#
_cell.length_a   1.000
_cell.length_b   1.000
_cell.length_c   1.000
_cell.angle_alpha   90.00
_cell.angle_beta   90.00
_cell.angle_gamma   90.00
#
_symmetry.space_group_name_H-M   'P 1'
#
loop_
_entity.id
_entity.type
_entity.pdbx_description
1 polymer ?
#
loop_
_entity_poly.entity_id
_entity_poly.type
_entity_poly.pdbx_seq_one_letter_code
_entity_poly.pdbx_strand_id
1 'polypeptide(L)'
;MKGDDRLNNSVTTLIIMGAVMFAVIGILTVVSNIYSLNNIKNKRVGHGQHGNARFATEKEVKKIYRLVPYEPKKWRNTQGNGELPQGTVVGMRKHGGKLCAVVDPGDVHTMMIGAAGVGKTACFLYPNLEYACASGMSFLSTDTKGDLARNYGNVCKQYGYNVAVIDLRNPVQSDTFNMLSMVNKYMDAYRETRKLSDKAKAEKYAKITAKTIIYSGEGDASSYGQNAFFYDAAEGLLTSVILLVAEYCEPA
;
A
#
# COMPACT_ATOMS: atom_id res chain seq x y z
N MET A 1 -55.62 -59.41 42.92
CA MET A 1 -55.00 -59.61 41.59
C MET A 1 -55.41 -58.59 40.52
N LYS A 2 -56.15 -57.50 40.81
CA LYS A 2 -56.52 -56.47 39.81
C LYS A 2 -55.73 -55.14 39.94
N GLY A 3 -54.87 -55.01 40.93
CA GLY A 3 -54.07 -53.77 41.15
C GLY A 3 -52.71 -53.75 40.45
N ASP A 4 -52.09 -54.91 40.30
CA ASP A 4 -50.74 -55.06 39.73
C ASP A 4 -50.68 -54.86 38.20
N ASP A 5 -51.73 -55.28 37.51
CA ASP A 5 -51.81 -55.10 36.04
C ASP A 5 -51.98 -53.66 35.62
N ARG A 6 -52.65 -52.79 36.44
CA ARG A 6 -52.80 -51.39 36.15
C ARG A 6 -51.50 -50.59 36.37
N LEU A 7 -50.74 -50.94 37.39
CA LEU A 7 -49.44 -50.29 37.65
C LEU A 7 -48.42 -50.65 36.55
N ASN A 8 -48.40 -51.95 36.14
CA ASN A 8 -47.50 -52.38 35.07
C ASN A 8 -47.86 -51.73 33.72
N ASN A 9 -49.13 -51.58 33.39
CA ASN A 9 -49.56 -50.86 32.17
C ASN A 9 -49.21 -49.37 32.22
N SER A 10 -49.31 -48.69 33.37
CA SER A 10 -48.96 -47.30 33.50
C SER A 10 -47.47 -47.05 33.35
N VAL A 11 -46.61 -47.92 33.94
CA VAL A 11 -45.15 -47.86 33.79
C VAL A 11 -44.71 -48.14 32.36
N THR A 12 -45.34 -49.16 31.73
CA THR A 12 -45.06 -49.46 30.32
C THR A 12 -45.44 -48.29 29.39
N THR A 13 -46.57 -47.64 29.64
CA THR A 13 -47.00 -46.45 28.88
C THR A 13 -46.02 -45.26 29.05
N LEU A 14 -45.51 -45.04 30.27
CA LEU A 14 -44.52 -44.02 30.54
C LEU A 14 -43.19 -44.30 29.82
N ILE A 15 -42.74 -45.55 29.81
CA ILE A 15 -41.51 -45.97 29.09
C ILE A 15 -41.68 -45.74 27.57
N ILE A 16 -42.83 -46.16 27.02
CA ILE A 16 -43.10 -45.94 25.59
C ILE A 16 -43.19 -44.45 25.24
N MET A 17 -43.83 -43.65 26.06
CA MET A 17 -43.87 -42.18 25.85
C MET A 17 -42.47 -41.56 25.92
N GLY A 18 -41.63 -41.98 26.87
CA GLY A 18 -40.26 -41.55 26.96
C GLY A 18 -39.42 -41.93 25.72
N ALA A 19 -39.55 -43.18 25.26
CA ALA A 19 -38.86 -43.63 24.06
C ALA A 19 -39.30 -42.86 22.79
N VAL A 20 -40.61 -42.60 22.66
CA VAL A 20 -41.15 -41.79 21.53
C VAL A 20 -40.62 -40.35 21.60
N MET A 21 -40.59 -39.76 22.78
CA MET A 21 -40.04 -38.42 22.97
C MET A 21 -38.55 -38.31 22.60
N PHE A 22 -37.75 -39.29 23.02
CA PHE A 22 -36.35 -39.39 22.64
C PHE A 22 -36.13 -39.60 21.14
N ALA A 23 -36.98 -40.41 20.51
CA ALA A 23 -36.95 -40.59 19.05
C ALA A 23 -37.28 -39.31 18.29
N VAL A 24 -38.29 -38.57 18.74
CA VAL A 24 -38.67 -37.28 18.14
C VAL A 24 -37.57 -36.25 18.28
N ILE A 25 -36.94 -36.14 19.46
CA ILE A 25 -35.82 -35.22 19.69
C ILE A 25 -34.62 -35.61 18.80
N GLY A 26 -34.31 -36.92 18.68
CA GLY A 26 -33.29 -37.41 17.79
C GLY A 26 -33.51 -37.08 16.33
N ILE A 27 -34.74 -37.23 15.85
CA ILE A 27 -35.13 -36.87 14.48
C ILE A 27 -35.01 -35.34 14.27
N LEU A 28 -35.48 -34.53 15.21
CA LEU A 28 -35.38 -33.07 15.13
C LEU A 28 -33.96 -32.59 15.12
N THR A 29 -33.05 -33.18 15.91
CA THR A 29 -31.62 -32.83 15.90
C THR A 29 -30.95 -33.21 14.59
N VAL A 30 -31.26 -34.39 14.02
CA VAL A 30 -30.74 -34.80 12.72
C VAL A 30 -31.25 -33.87 11.59
N VAL A 31 -32.54 -33.58 11.57
CA VAL A 31 -33.13 -32.68 10.58
C VAL A 31 -32.53 -31.25 10.71
N SER A 32 -32.39 -30.75 11.93
CA SER A 32 -31.78 -29.44 12.19
C SER A 32 -30.33 -29.41 11.72
N ASN A 33 -29.53 -30.45 11.98
CA ASN A 33 -28.15 -30.54 11.49
C ASN A 33 -28.06 -30.64 9.97
N ILE A 34 -28.91 -31.42 9.33
CA ILE A 34 -28.96 -31.53 7.86
C ILE A 34 -29.38 -30.22 7.25
N TYR A 35 -30.38 -29.53 7.83
CA TYR A 35 -30.82 -28.22 7.36
C TYR A 35 -29.75 -27.14 7.53
N SER A 36 -29.07 -27.11 8.67
CA SER A 36 -27.96 -26.20 8.94
C SER A 36 -26.77 -26.44 7.99
N LEU A 37 -26.37 -27.71 7.81
CA LEU A 37 -25.29 -28.09 6.89
C LEU A 37 -25.64 -27.79 5.43
N ASN A 38 -26.87 -28.02 5.02
CA ASN A 38 -27.33 -27.67 3.66
C ASN A 38 -27.41 -26.16 3.44
N ASN A 39 -27.81 -25.37 4.44
CA ASN A 39 -27.80 -23.92 4.35
C ASN A 39 -26.38 -23.32 4.28
N ILE A 40 -25.42 -23.94 4.96
CA ILE A 40 -24.02 -23.51 4.91
C ILE A 40 -23.34 -23.95 3.60
N LYS A 41 -23.58 -25.20 3.14
CA LYS A 41 -22.95 -25.75 1.94
C LYS A 41 -23.57 -25.29 0.61
N ASN A 42 -24.85 -24.93 0.59
CA ASN A 42 -25.60 -24.65 -0.64
C ASN A 42 -25.99 -23.19 -0.88
N LYS A 43 -25.40 -22.21 -0.17
CA LYS A 43 -25.42 -20.86 -0.71
C LYS A 43 -24.51 -20.85 -1.94
N ARG A 44 -25.00 -21.32 -3.06
CA ARG A 44 -24.44 -20.99 -4.37
C ARG A 44 -24.55 -19.47 -4.49
N VAL A 45 -23.42 -18.81 -4.26
CA VAL A 45 -23.27 -17.41 -4.62
C VAL A 45 -23.60 -17.33 -6.10
N GLY A 46 -24.63 -16.59 -6.47
CA GLY A 46 -25.03 -16.44 -7.87
C GLY A 46 -23.85 -15.94 -8.68
N HIS A 47 -23.70 -16.40 -9.92
CA HIS A 47 -22.67 -15.91 -10.83
C HIS A 47 -22.71 -14.36 -10.83
N GLY A 48 -21.60 -13.71 -10.39
CA GLY A 48 -21.49 -12.26 -10.37
C GLY A 48 -21.93 -11.55 -9.09
N GLN A 49 -22.39 -12.24 -8.04
CA GLN A 49 -22.83 -11.60 -6.79
C GLN A 49 -21.72 -10.82 -6.07
N HIS A 50 -20.45 -11.24 -6.22
CA HIS A 50 -19.27 -10.56 -5.68
C HIS A 50 -18.33 -10.09 -6.81
N GLY A 51 -18.84 -9.94 -8.02
CA GLY A 51 -18.05 -9.67 -9.22
C GLY A 51 -17.52 -10.95 -9.87
N ASN A 52 -17.13 -10.83 -11.13
CA ASN A 52 -16.48 -11.90 -11.90
C ASN A 52 -15.06 -11.48 -12.22
N ALA A 53 -14.08 -12.33 -11.85
CA ALA A 53 -12.71 -12.17 -12.28
C ALA A 53 -12.38 -13.20 -13.39
N ARG A 54 -11.72 -12.77 -14.43
CA ARG A 54 -11.17 -13.63 -15.50
C ARG A 54 -9.87 -13.04 -16.02
N PHE A 55 -9.09 -13.85 -16.67
CA PHE A 55 -7.94 -13.35 -17.41
C PHE A 55 -8.38 -12.48 -18.58
N ALA A 56 -7.65 -11.37 -18.81
CA ALA A 56 -7.90 -10.48 -19.93
C ALA A 56 -7.62 -11.18 -21.27
N THR A 57 -8.45 -10.89 -22.25
CA THR A 57 -8.22 -11.36 -23.63
C THR A 57 -7.08 -10.59 -24.29
N GLU A 58 -6.46 -11.15 -25.33
CA GLU A 58 -5.41 -10.48 -26.10
C GLU A 58 -5.81 -9.09 -26.63
N LYS A 59 -7.09 -8.93 -26.99
CA LYS A 59 -7.62 -7.64 -27.48
C LYS A 59 -7.67 -6.60 -26.35
N GLU A 60 -8.07 -7.01 -25.15
CA GLU A 60 -8.10 -6.16 -23.95
C GLU A 60 -6.69 -5.78 -23.51
N VAL A 61 -5.77 -6.75 -23.48
CA VAL A 61 -4.35 -6.50 -23.17
C VAL A 61 -3.78 -5.43 -24.11
N LYS A 62 -3.98 -5.55 -25.42
CA LYS A 62 -3.49 -4.57 -26.40
C LYS A 62 -4.14 -3.19 -26.29
N LYS A 63 -5.38 -3.12 -25.77
CA LYS A 63 -6.09 -1.86 -25.59
C LYS A 63 -5.60 -1.10 -24.35
N ILE A 64 -5.31 -1.81 -23.26
CA ILE A 64 -4.97 -1.24 -21.96
C ILE A 64 -3.47 -1.02 -21.82
N TYR A 65 -2.66 -2.03 -22.14
CA TYR A 65 -1.22 -2.04 -21.92
C TYR A 65 -0.43 -1.61 -23.17
N ARG A 66 0.74 -1.03 -22.93
CA ARG A 66 1.72 -0.72 -23.99
C ARG A 66 2.77 -1.82 -24.06
N LEU A 67 3.12 -2.23 -25.27
CA LEU A 67 4.23 -3.17 -25.50
C LEU A 67 5.47 -2.37 -25.90
N VAL A 68 6.47 -2.37 -25.05
CA VAL A 68 7.73 -1.63 -25.25
C VAL A 68 8.87 -2.63 -25.36
N PRO A 69 9.68 -2.61 -26.43
CA PRO A 69 10.87 -3.45 -26.52
C PRO A 69 11.77 -3.23 -25.31
N TYR A 70 12.14 -4.32 -24.61
CA TYR A 70 12.95 -4.23 -23.39
C TYR A 70 14.44 -4.29 -23.74
N GLU A 71 15.07 -3.12 -23.86
CA GLU A 71 16.44 -2.95 -24.33
C GLU A 71 17.31 -2.14 -23.31
N PRO A 72 17.57 -2.63 -22.09
CA PRO A 72 18.25 -1.87 -21.04
C PRO A 72 19.62 -1.31 -21.45
N LYS A 73 20.41 -2.09 -22.20
CA LYS A 73 21.73 -1.64 -22.66
C LYS A 73 21.62 -0.41 -23.58
N LYS A 74 20.63 -0.39 -24.46
CA LYS A 74 20.37 0.76 -25.34
C LYS A 74 19.92 1.97 -24.52
N TRP A 75 18.97 1.77 -23.60
CA TRP A 75 18.43 2.83 -22.77
C TRP A 75 19.50 3.52 -21.91
N ARG A 76 20.41 2.76 -21.31
CA ARG A 76 21.53 3.32 -20.53
C ARG A 76 22.49 4.15 -21.39
N ASN A 77 22.74 3.72 -22.63
CA ASN A 77 23.63 4.46 -23.55
C ASN A 77 23.00 5.76 -24.06
N THR A 78 21.68 5.86 -24.12
CA THR A 78 20.94 7.05 -24.56
C THR A 78 20.42 7.89 -23.41
N GLN A 79 20.75 7.54 -22.16
CA GLN A 79 20.29 8.17 -20.93
C GLN A 79 18.76 8.28 -20.85
N GLY A 80 18.04 7.32 -21.44
CA GLY A 80 16.58 7.33 -21.49
C GLY A 80 16.09 8.64 -22.09
N ASN A 81 15.93 8.70 -23.38
CA ASN A 81 15.56 9.94 -24.09
C ASN A 81 14.11 10.43 -23.84
N GLY A 82 13.43 9.92 -22.81
CA GLY A 82 12.09 10.37 -22.38
C GLY A 82 10.94 10.03 -23.36
N GLU A 83 11.22 9.30 -24.44
CA GLU A 83 10.21 8.90 -25.43
C GLU A 83 9.37 7.67 -25.01
N LEU A 84 9.80 6.99 -23.93
CA LEU A 84 9.08 5.81 -23.45
C LEU A 84 7.85 6.23 -22.64
N PRO A 85 6.71 5.56 -22.82
CA PRO A 85 5.52 5.83 -22.02
C PRO A 85 5.82 5.52 -20.55
N GLN A 86 5.51 6.46 -19.66
CA GLN A 86 5.63 6.23 -18.23
C GLN A 86 4.59 5.20 -17.77
N GLY A 87 4.93 4.40 -16.76
CA GLY A 87 4.02 3.39 -16.22
C GLY A 87 4.74 2.22 -15.55
N THR A 88 3.96 1.26 -15.07
CA THR A 88 4.46 0.08 -14.37
C THR A 88 4.59 -1.10 -15.32
N VAL A 89 5.74 -1.77 -15.29
CA VAL A 89 5.94 -3.03 -16.01
C VAL A 89 5.24 -4.16 -15.25
N VAL A 90 4.12 -4.64 -15.80
CA VAL A 90 3.32 -5.72 -15.19
C VAL A 90 3.73 -7.11 -15.66
N GLY A 91 4.55 -7.21 -16.69
CA GLY A 91 5.06 -8.48 -17.19
C GLY A 91 5.95 -8.33 -18.41
N MET A 92 6.46 -9.46 -18.89
CA MET A 92 7.28 -9.54 -20.08
C MET A 92 6.69 -10.53 -21.07
N ARG A 93 6.72 -10.21 -22.37
CA ARG A 93 6.28 -11.13 -23.43
C ARG A 93 7.11 -10.98 -24.68
N LYS A 94 7.21 -12.06 -25.46
CA LYS A 94 7.84 -11.99 -26.80
C LYS A 94 6.82 -11.43 -27.82
N HIS A 95 7.23 -10.41 -28.57
CA HIS A 95 6.47 -9.85 -29.66
C HIS A 95 7.42 -9.52 -30.84
N GLY A 96 7.12 -10.00 -32.04
CA GLY A 96 7.98 -9.80 -33.21
C GLY A 96 9.43 -10.29 -33.02
N GLY A 97 9.63 -11.40 -32.29
CA GLY A 97 10.97 -11.95 -32.00
C GLY A 97 11.75 -11.21 -30.90
N LYS A 98 11.26 -10.07 -30.40
CA LYS A 98 11.90 -9.28 -29.34
C LYS A 98 11.20 -9.51 -27.99
N LEU A 99 11.97 -9.39 -26.89
CA LEU A 99 11.40 -9.34 -25.55
C LEU A 99 10.83 -7.93 -25.34
N CYS A 100 9.54 -7.84 -24.97
CA CYS A 100 8.87 -6.59 -24.71
C CYS A 100 8.34 -6.55 -23.28
N ALA A 101 8.48 -5.40 -22.64
CA ALA A 101 7.80 -5.08 -21.41
C ALA A 101 6.32 -4.78 -21.71
N VAL A 102 5.44 -5.35 -20.90
CA VAL A 102 4.01 -5.01 -20.87
C VAL A 102 3.83 -3.92 -19.83
N VAL A 103 3.59 -2.71 -20.28
CA VAL A 103 3.55 -1.52 -19.44
C VAL A 103 2.11 -1.07 -19.23
N ASP A 104 1.73 -0.90 -17.99
CA ASP A 104 0.50 -0.24 -17.59
C ASP A 104 0.76 1.27 -17.47
N PRO A 105 0.22 2.12 -18.35
CA PRO A 105 0.41 3.55 -18.28
C PRO A 105 -0.58 4.25 -17.32
N GLY A 106 -1.46 3.49 -16.69
CA GLY A 106 -2.45 4.02 -15.75
C GLY A 106 -1.82 4.40 -14.42
N ASP A 107 -2.49 5.34 -13.72
CA ASP A 107 -2.16 5.69 -12.34
C ASP A 107 -2.85 4.70 -11.39
N VAL A 108 -2.21 3.53 -11.23
CA VAL A 108 -2.78 2.41 -10.46
C VAL A 108 -1.82 1.95 -9.36
N HIS A 109 -2.38 1.60 -8.20
CA HIS A 109 -1.63 0.93 -7.16
C HIS A 109 -1.44 -0.55 -7.50
N THR A 110 -0.21 -1.03 -7.36
CA THR A 110 0.12 -2.43 -7.65
C THR A 110 0.60 -3.14 -6.39
N MET A 111 0.01 -4.30 -6.09
CA MET A 111 0.45 -5.19 -5.02
C MET A 111 0.99 -6.49 -5.60
N MET A 112 2.25 -6.83 -5.25
CA MET A 112 2.86 -8.09 -5.64
C MET A 112 2.93 -9.05 -4.46
N ILE A 113 2.26 -10.19 -4.59
CA ILE A 113 2.23 -11.25 -3.57
C ILE A 113 3.01 -12.45 -4.08
N GLY A 114 3.90 -12.96 -3.26
CA GLY A 114 4.68 -14.16 -3.58
C GLY A 114 5.52 -14.63 -2.39
N ALA A 115 5.78 -15.93 -2.31
CA ALA A 115 6.63 -16.53 -1.28
C ALA A 115 8.07 -15.99 -1.33
N ALA A 116 8.86 -16.24 -0.28
CA ALA A 116 10.28 -15.95 -0.30
C ALA A 116 10.99 -16.74 -1.40
N GLY A 117 11.97 -16.14 -2.07
CA GLY A 117 12.77 -16.82 -3.09
C GLY A 117 12.16 -16.94 -4.49
N VAL A 118 10.87 -16.60 -4.71
CA VAL A 118 10.22 -16.71 -6.04
C VAL A 118 10.69 -15.67 -7.06
N GLY A 119 11.66 -14.83 -6.71
CA GLY A 119 12.24 -13.85 -7.65
C GLY A 119 11.49 -12.52 -7.75
N LYS A 120 10.68 -12.12 -6.76
CA LYS A 120 9.96 -10.83 -6.78
C LYS A 120 10.88 -9.65 -7.11
N THR A 121 12.02 -9.57 -6.47
CA THR A 121 13.00 -8.51 -6.69
C THR A 121 13.58 -8.58 -8.09
N ALA A 122 14.04 -9.76 -8.52
CA ALA A 122 14.72 -9.92 -9.81
C ALA A 122 13.78 -9.80 -11.01
N CYS A 123 12.55 -10.35 -10.91
CA CYS A 123 11.63 -10.44 -12.05
C CYS A 123 10.65 -9.26 -12.14
N PHE A 124 10.45 -8.53 -11.05
CA PHE A 124 9.53 -7.39 -11.05
C PHE A 124 10.21 -6.08 -10.67
N LEU A 125 10.85 -6.02 -9.48
CA LEU A 125 11.36 -4.75 -8.98
C LEU A 125 12.48 -4.19 -9.86
N TYR A 126 13.50 -4.99 -10.18
CA TYR A 126 14.61 -4.53 -11.02
C TYR A 126 14.18 -4.12 -12.43
N PRO A 127 13.34 -4.88 -13.16
CA PRO A 127 12.81 -4.43 -14.44
C PRO A 127 12.00 -3.13 -14.35
N ASN A 128 11.26 -2.92 -13.27
CA ASN A 128 10.51 -1.68 -13.05
C ASN A 128 11.43 -0.49 -12.74
N LEU A 129 12.47 -0.67 -11.92
CA LEU A 129 13.45 0.38 -11.67
C LEU A 129 14.19 0.78 -12.95
N GLU A 130 14.62 -0.20 -13.73
CA GLU A 130 15.25 0.04 -15.03
C GLU A 130 14.33 0.82 -15.97
N TYR A 131 13.07 0.39 -16.04
CA TYR A 131 12.07 1.04 -16.88
C TYR A 131 11.72 2.44 -16.40
N ALA A 132 11.58 2.64 -15.10
CA ALA A 132 11.33 3.95 -14.51
C ALA A 132 12.46 4.94 -14.87
N CYS A 133 13.72 4.50 -14.75
CA CYS A 133 14.85 5.32 -15.18
C CYS A 133 14.81 5.62 -16.69
N ALA A 134 14.53 4.63 -17.52
CA ALA A 134 14.50 4.79 -18.97
C ALA A 134 13.36 5.69 -19.46
N SER A 135 12.22 5.70 -18.76
CA SER A 135 11.05 6.53 -19.07
C SER A 135 11.04 7.90 -18.38
N GLY A 136 12.09 8.25 -17.62
CA GLY A 136 12.20 9.54 -16.94
C GLY A 136 11.27 9.72 -15.74
N MET A 137 10.86 8.64 -15.09
CA MET A 137 10.02 8.70 -13.89
C MET A 137 10.85 8.94 -12.64
N SER A 138 10.48 9.92 -11.83
CA SER A 138 10.99 10.05 -10.46
C SER A 138 10.33 9.00 -9.56
N PHE A 139 11.09 8.41 -8.67
CA PHE A 139 10.56 7.40 -7.74
C PHE A 139 11.24 7.46 -6.37
N LEU A 140 10.50 7.00 -5.37
CA LEU A 140 10.98 6.75 -4.02
C LEU A 140 10.89 5.24 -3.75
N SER A 141 11.93 4.67 -3.17
CA SER A 141 11.94 3.24 -2.81
C SER A 141 12.43 3.04 -1.39
N THR A 142 11.77 2.14 -0.66
CA THR A 142 12.26 1.67 0.64
C THR A 142 13.11 0.42 0.45
N ASP A 143 14.27 0.40 1.08
CA ASP A 143 15.25 -0.69 0.95
C ASP A 143 15.69 -1.20 2.31
N THR A 144 15.07 -2.28 2.77
CA THR A 144 15.34 -2.86 4.09
C THR A 144 16.68 -3.59 4.17
N LYS A 145 17.31 -3.92 3.03
CA LYS A 145 18.55 -4.71 2.95
C LYS A 145 19.75 -3.94 2.38
N GLY A 146 19.51 -2.76 1.80
CA GLY A 146 20.51 -1.99 1.09
C GLY A 146 20.87 -2.54 -0.30
N ASP A 147 20.13 -3.53 -0.79
CA ASP A 147 20.41 -4.18 -2.07
C ASP A 147 20.03 -3.27 -3.26
N LEU A 148 18.99 -2.47 -3.14
CA LEU A 148 18.56 -1.57 -4.21
C LEU A 148 19.55 -0.45 -4.42
N ALA A 149 19.95 0.24 -3.36
CA ALA A 149 20.94 1.30 -3.43
C ALA A 149 22.27 0.78 -3.99
N ARG A 150 22.70 -0.40 -3.54
CA ARG A 150 23.97 -1.03 -4.00
C ARG A 150 23.92 -1.44 -5.47
N ASN A 151 22.84 -2.09 -5.91
CA ASN A 151 22.75 -2.67 -7.25
C ASN A 151 22.26 -1.68 -8.30
N TYR A 152 21.42 -0.71 -7.92
CA TYR A 152 20.78 0.20 -8.87
C TYR A 152 21.16 1.68 -8.70
N GLY A 153 21.76 2.09 -7.58
CA GLY A 153 22.18 3.48 -7.39
C GLY A 153 23.06 4.01 -8.50
N ASN A 154 24.09 3.23 -8.89
CA ASN A 154 24.96 3.61 -10.01
C ASN A 154 24.25 3.55 -11.37
N VAL A 155 23.33 2.62 -11.56
CA VAL A 155 22.52 2.54 -12.79
C VAL A 155 21.64 3.79 -12.93
N CYS A 156 20.98 4.22 -11.86
CA CYS A 156 20.18 5.46 -11.86
C CYS A 156 21.06 6.68 -12.21
N LYS A 157 22.29 6.77 -11.65
CA LYS A 157 23.22 7.83 -11.99
C LYS A 157 23.64 7.82 -13.46
N GLN A 158 23.77 6.64 -14.10
CA GLN A 158 24.05 6.54 -15.54
C GLN A 158 22.91 7.13 -16.40
N TYR A 159 21.66 7.07 -15.92
CA TYR A 159 20.51 7.74 -16.55
C TYR A 159 20.41 9.24 -16.23
N GLY A 160 21.36 9.80 -15.46
CA GLY A 160 21.37 11.21 -15.09
C GLY A 160 20.50 11.56 -13.87
N TYR A 161 20.09 10.56 -13.10
CA TYR A 161 19.31 10.80 -11.89
C TYR A 161 20.15 11.35 -10.75
N ASN A 162 19.60 12.30 -10.02
CA ASN A 162 20.08 12.63 -8.68
C ASN A 162 19.58 11.55 -7.70
N VAL A 163 20.51 10.77 -7.15
CA VAL A 163 20.20 9.67 -6.24
C VAL A 163 20.58 10.08 -4.82
N ALA A 164 19.58 10.20 -3.96
CA ALA A 164 19.76 10.42 -2.53
C ALA A 164 19.42 9.13 -1.76
N VAL A 165 20.28 8.75 -0.83
CA VAL A 165 20.11 7.57 0.01
C VAL A 165 20.09 8.00 1.48
N ILE A 166 18.90 7.89 2.10
CA ILE A 166 18.75 8.13 3.54
C ILE A 166 18.92 6.79 4.26
N ASP A 167 20.06 6.63 4.93
CA ASP A 167 20.39 5.42 5.67
C ASP A 167 20.18 5.62 7.18
N LEU A 168 19.06 5.11 7.69
CA LEU A 168 18.74 5.19 9.12
C LEU A 168 19.57 4.25 10.00
N ARG A 169 20.29 3.27 9.40
CA ARG A 169 21.17 2.35 10.13
C ARG A 169 22.56 2.93 10.31
N ASN A 170 23.01 3.70 9.33
CA ASN A 170 24.31 4.37 9.36
C ASN A 170 24.17 5.85 9.00
N PRO A 171 23.63 6.66 9.92
CA PRO A 171 23.35 8.09 9.67
C PRO A 171 24.58 8.90 9.26
N VAL A 172 25.78 8.46 9.66
CA VAL A 172 27.05 9.15 9.31
C VAL A 172 27.38 9.05 7.82
N GLN A 173 26.90 7.98 7.15
CA GLN A 173 27.10 7.76 5.72
C GLN A 173 25.85 8.06 4.88
N SER A 174 24.79 8.54 5.55
CA SER A 174 23.53 8.90 4.90
C SER A 174 23.63 10.24 4.22
N ASP A 175 22.93 10.39 3.10
CA ASP A 175 22.63 11.72 2.60
C ASP A 175 21.74 12.47 3.60
N THR A 176 21.93 13.77 3.72
CA THR A 176 21.19 14.62 4.64
C THR A 176 19.91 15.17 3.98
N PHE A 177 18.89 15.31 4.79
CA PHE A 177 17.64 15.97 4.38
C PHE A 177 17.35 17.14 5.31
N ASN A 178 17.39 18.36 4.77
CA ASN A 178 17.00 19.55 5.52
C ASN A 178 15.47 19.70 5.48
N MET A 179 14.81 19.43 6.61
CA MET A 179 13.34 19.54 6.74
C MET A 179 12.83 20.96 6.56
N LEU A 180 13.69 21.97 6.72
CA LEU A 180 13.34 23.37 6.56
C LEU A 180 13.59 23.91 5.13
N SER A 181 14.12 23.08 4.22
CA SER A 181 14.47 23.52 2.86
C SER A 181 13.33 24.20 2.12
N MET A 182 12.10 23.69 2.25
CA MET A 182 10.92 24.29 1.63
C MET A 182 10.48 25.59 2.30
N VAL A 183 10.63 25.68 3.62
CA VAL A 183 10.35 26.91 4.37
C VAL A 183 11.31 28.00 3.91
N ASN A 184 12.61 27.69 3.91
CA ASN A 184 13.67 28.63 3.49
C ASN A 184 13.47 29.08 2.05
N LYS A 185 13.25 28.14 1.11
CA LYS A 185 13.00 28.44 -0.30
C LYS A 185 11.90 29.48 -0.51
N TYR A 186 10.76 29.33 0.16
CA TYR A 186 9.66 30.26 0.00
C TYR A 186 9.83 31.55 0.82
N MET A 187 10.58 31.50 1.93
CA MET A 187 10.91 32.69 2.67
C MET A 187 11.92 33.57 1.90
N ASP A 188 12.89 32.95 1.25
CA ASP A 188 13.85 33.66 0.37
C ASP A 188 13.14 34.30 -0.82
N ALA A 189 12.24 33.55 -1.48
CA ALA A 189 11.40 34.11 -2.53
C ALA A 189 10.54 35.29 -2.04
N TYR A 190 10.01 35.24 -0.81
CA TYR A 190 9.30 36.37 -0.21
C TYR A 190 10.23 37.56 0.08
N ARG A 191 11.45 37.32 0.55
CA ARG A 191 12.43 38.39 0.79
C ARG A 191 12.73 39.17 -0.51
N GLU A 192 12.86 38.44 -1.62
CA GLU A 192 13.14 39.05 -2.95
C GLU A 192 11.93 39.74 -3.56
N THR A 193 10.77 39.08 -3.56
CA THR A 193 9.61 39.53 -4.34
C THR A 193 8.57 40.29 -3.52
N ARG A 194 8.61 40.15 -2.17
CA ARG A 194 7.60 40.66 -1.22
C ARG A 194 6.17 40.17 -1.50
N LYS A 195 6.02 39.09 -2.23
CA LYS A 195 4.71 38.47 -2.52
C LYS A 195 4.20 37.69 -1.31
N LEU A 196 3.06 38.10 -0.77
CA LEU A 196 2.41 37.44 0.36
C LEU A 196 2.07 35.98 0.09
N SER A 197 1.86 35.59 -1.18
CA SER A 197 1.66 34.18 -1.58
C SER A 197 2.86 33.29 -1.24
N ASP A 198 4.06 33.82 -1.30
CA ASP A 198 5.26 33.03 -0.99
C ASP A 198 5.46 32.93 0.52
N LYS A 199 5.16 34.02 1.28
CA LYS A 199 5.11 33.94 2.75
C LYS A 199 4.08 32.92 3.25
N ALA A 200 2.88 32.90 2.66
CA ALA A 200 1.84 31.92 2.99
C ALA A 200 2.27 30.46 2.70
N LYS A 201 3.06 30.23 1.64
CA LYS A 201 3.64 28.92 1.36
C LYS A 201 4.70 28.54 2.40
N ALA A 202 5.58 29.46 2.79
CA ALA A 202 6.55 29.23 3.85
C ALA A 202 5.86 28.85 5.16
N GLU A 203 4.81 29.57 5.55
CA GLU A 203 3.98 29.25 6.72
C GLU A 203 3.34 27.86 6.63
N LYS A 204 2.78 27.51 5.48
CA LYS A 204 2.22 26.16 5.25
C LYS A 204 3.25 25.06 5.49
N TYR A 205 4.48 25.20 4.95
CA TYR A 205 5.52 24.20 5.12
C TYR A 205 6.08 24.17 6.55
N ALA A 206 6.20 25.33 7.21
CA ALA A 206 6.58 25.39 8.62
C ALA A 206 5.56 24.66 9.49
N LYS A 207 4.27 24.86 9.24
CA LYS A 207 3.20 24.16 9.95
C LYS A 207 3.20 22.65 9.70
N ILE A 208 3.44 22.21 8.46
CA ILE A 208 3.57 20.78 8.12
C ILE A 208 4.75 20.16 8.88
N THR A 209 5.91 20.83 8.91
CA THR A 209 7.10 20.36 9.62
C THR A 209 6.86 20.28 11.13
N ALA A 210 6.30 21.35 11.72
CA ALA A 210 5.97 21.39 13.14
C ALA A 210 4.99 20.27 13.53
N LYS A 211 3.92 20.11 12.73
CA LYS A 211 2.92 19.07 12.93
C LYS A 211 3.55 17.67 12.85
N THR A 212 4.40 17.43 11.85
CA THR A 212 5.08 16.15 11.68
C THR A 212 5.96 15.82 12.90
N ILE A 213 6.68 16.80 13.46
CA ILE A 213 7.53 16.61 14.64
C ILE A 213 6.69 16.33 15.89
N ILE A 214 5.68 17.15 16.14
CA ILE A 214 4.86 17.07 17.36
C ILE A 214 4.01 15.79 17.39
N TYR A 215 3.47 15.37 16.25
CA TYR A 215 2.57 14.23 16.16
C TYR A 215 3.23 12.93 15.63
N SER A 216 4.55 12.90 15.48
CA SER A 216 5.28 11.74 14.93
C SER A 216 5.29 10.49 15.83
N GLY A 217 4.88 10.63 17.09
CA GLY A 217 5.03 9.55 18.07
C GLY A 217 3.86 8.59 18.20
N GLU A 218 2.62 8.99 17.95
CA GLU A 218 1.44 8.14 18.16
C GLU A 218 0.24 8.71 17.40
N GLY A 219 -0.44 7.87 16.64
CA GLY A 219 -1.81 7.95 16.11
C GLY A 219 -2.46 9.32 15.82
N ASP A 220 -3.65 9.28 15.27
CA ASP A 220 -4.45 10.46 14.95
C ASP A 220 -4.62 11.45 16.12
N ALA A 221 -4.70 12.75 15.80
CA ALA A 221 -4.95 13.84 16.77
C ALA A 221 -6.14 13.56 17.71
N SER A 222 -7.07 12.69 17.31
CA SER A 222 -8.19 12.21 18.15
C SER A 222 -7.76 11.32 19.31
N SER A 223 -6.55 10.76 19.30
CA SER A 223 -6.02 9.91 20.39
C SER A 223 -5.49 10.67 21.59
N TYR A 224 -5.25 11.98 21.45
CA TYR A 224 -4.64 12.81 22.51
C TYR A 224 -5.64 13.30 23.58
N GLY A 225 -6.94 13.09 23.39
CA GLY A 225 -7.97 13.34 24.39
C GLY A 225 -7.87 14.73 25.05
N GLN A 226 -7.78 14.76 26.39
CA GLN A 226 -7.68 16.00 27.15
C GLN A 226 -6.36 16.77 26.95
N ASN A 227 -5.34 16.14 26.37
CA ASN A 227 -4.04 16.77 26.13
C ASN A 227 -3.96 17.47 24.75
N ALA A 228 -4.97 17.38 23.90
CA ALA A 228 -4.99 17.96 22.55
C ALA A 228 -4.58 19.45 22.54
N PHE A 229 -5.05 20.22 23.53
CA PHE A 229 -4.70 21.64 23.68
C PHE A 229 -3.18 21.88 23.79
N PHE A 230 -2.47 21.04 24.54
CA PHE A 230 -1.02 21.21 24.72
C PHE A 230 -0.25 20.88 23.43
N TYR A 231 -0.71 19.89 22.67
CA TYR A 231 -0.12 19.54 21.38
C TYR A 231 -0.36 20.64 20.33
N ASP A 232 -1.58 21.20 20.27
CA ASP A 232 -1.89 22.31 19.36
C ASP A 232 -1.09 23.57 19.72
N ALA A 233 -0.93 23.87 21.02
CA ALA A 233 -0.11 24.98 21.48
C ALA A 233 1.37 24.80 21.12
N ALA A 234 1.90 23.57 21.28
CA ALA A 234 3.27 23.23 20.90
C ALA A 234 3.48 23.32 19.37
N GLU A 235 2.52 22.86 18.56
CA GLU A 235 2.54 23.02 17.09
C GLU A 235 2.60 24.50 16.70
N GLY A 236 1.74 25.32 17.31
CA GLY A 236 1.71 26.77 17.06
C GLY A 236 3.02 27.47 17.44
N LEU A 237 3.57 27.14 18.60
CA LEU A 237 4.85 27.68 19.07
C LEU A 237 6.01 27.27 18.13
N LEU A 238 6.12 25.99 17.82
CA LEU A 238 7.18 25.48 16.94
C LEU A 238 7.09 26.07 15.53
N THR A 239 5.88 26.19 14.98
CA THR A 239 5.64 26.86 13.69
C THR A 239 6.13 28.31 13.71
N SER A 240 5.82 29.06 14.78
CA SER A 240 6.22 30.45 14.93
C SER A 240 7.73 30.60 15.03
N VAL A 241 8.39 29.73 15.78
CA VAL A 241 9.86 29.72 15.92
C VAL A 241 10.53 29.39 14.59
N ILE A 242 10.04 28.37 13.87
CA ILE A 242 10.56 28.00 12.52
C ILE A 242 10.47 29.19 11.58
N LEU A 243 9.35 29.91 11.55
CA LEU A 243 9.16 31.09 10.69
C LEU A 243 10.07 32.24 11.10
N LEU A 244 10.21 32.48 12.41
CA LEU A 244 11.10 33.53 12.94
C LEU A 244 12.55 33.27 12.50
N VAL A 245 13.02 32.06 12.68
CA VAL A 245 14.37 31.66 12.26
C VAL A 245 14.53 31.78 10.74
N ALA A 246 13.56 31.29 9.98
CA ALA A 246 13.59 31.38 8.51
C ALA A 246 13.51 32.82 7.98
N GLU A 247 12.88 33.76 8.71
CA GLU A 247 12.75 35.15 8.27
C GLU A 247 14.00 35.99 8.61
N TYR A 248 14.64 35.72 9.75
CA TYR A 248 15.70 36.61 10.29
C TYR A 248 17.10 36.00 10.33
N CYS A 249 17.23 34.66 10.24
CA CYS A 249 18.55 34.02 10.19
C CYS A 249 18.98 33.74 8.75
N GLU A 250 20.30 33.75 8.50
CA GLU A 250 20.86 33.30 7.25
C GLU A 250 20.68 31.77 7.12
N PRO A 251 20.36 31.23 5.92
CA PRO A 251 20.31 29.80 5.71
C PRO A 251 21.70 29.20 5.96
N ALA A 252 21.75 28.16 6.82
CA ALA A 252 22.96 27.42 7.14
C ALA A 252 23.38 26.50 5.99
#